data_028d64607356759acaa2b1543a1ea8cb
#
_entry.id   028d64607356759acaa2b1543a1ea8cb
#
_cell.length_a   1.000
_cell.length_b   1.000
_cell.length_c   1.000
_cell.angle_alpha   90.00
_cell.angle_beta   90.00
_cell.angle_gamma   90.00
#
_symmetry.space_group_name_H-M   'P 1'
#
loop_
_entity.id
_entity.type
_entity.pdbx_description
1 polymer ?
#
loop_
_entity_poly.entity_id
_entity_poly.type
_entity_poly.pdbx_seq_one_letter_code
_entity_poly.pdbx_strand_id
1 'polypeptide(L)'
;LPKLSLGYMGEFVPGQDFQGVTFGISIPLWENKNRIKQAKAEARASESMAEDAKVKYYNRLNNLFSQVKQLQVSVRGYDDALKNNANDELLNKAYSLGEISLMDYLLEMEYYFITYDKLLQTERDLELALAELTAFRL
;
A
#
# COMPACT_ATOMS: atom_id res chain seq x y z
N LEU A 1 -22.97 -27.45 -24.22
CA LEU A 1 -23.69 -28.72 -24.40
C LEU A 1 -24.56 -28.63 -25.65
N PRO A 2 -24.64 -29.68 -26.47
CA PRO A 2 -25.56 -29.70 -27.59
C PRO A 2 -27.00 -29.56 -27.10
N LYS A 3 -27.77 -28.74 -27.81
CA LYS A 3 -29.20 -28.55 -27.52
C LYS A 3 -29.99 -29.36 -28.55
N LEU A 4 -30.89 -30.18 -28.07
CA LEU A 4 -31.84 -30.91 -28.86
C LEU A 4 -33.18 -30.17 -28.81
N SER A 5 -33.78 -29.91 -29.95
CA SER A 5 -35.13 -29.35 -30.03
C SER A 5 -36.01 -30.31 -30.82
N LEU A 6 -37.16 -30.62 -30.27
CA LEU A 6 -38.23 -31.38 -30.91
C LEU A 6 -39.44 -30.45 -30.97
N GLY A 7 -40.00 -30.29 -32.17
CA GLY A 7 -41.18 -29.46 -32.36
C GLY A 7 -42.19 -30.19 -33.26
N TYR A 8 -43.46 -29.90 -33.03
CA TYR A 8 -44.56 -30.28 -33.89
C TYR A 8 -45.09 -29.02 -34.56
N MET A 9 -45.25 -29.07 -35.85
CA MET A 9 -45.82 -27.97 -36.64
C MET A 9 -47.01 -28.48 -37.44
N GLY A 10 -48.13 -27.78 -37.27
CA GLY A 10 -49.36 -28.03 -38.03
C GLY A 10 -49.77 -26.76 -38.75
N GLU A 11 -50.03 -26.82 -40.03
CA GLU A 11 -50.61 -25.74 -40.85
C GLU A 11 -51.94 -26.20 -41.40
N PHE A 12 -53.00 -25.48 -41.05
CA PHE A 12 -54.35 -25.78 -41.47
C PHE A 12 -54.78 -24.76 -42.52
N VAL A 13 -54.87 -25.23 -43.79
CA VAL A 13 -55.39 -24.45 -44.92
C VAL A 13 -56.72 -25.02 -45.34
N PRO A 14 -57.72 -24.19 -45.72
CA PRO A 14 -59.02 -24.71 -46.16
C PRO A 14 -58.87 -25.74 -47.27
N GLY A 15 -59.13 -27.03 -46.97
CA GLY A 15 -59.05 -28.17 -47.90
C GLY A 15 -57.80 -29.04 -47.87
N GLN A 16 -56.73 -28.67 -47.03
CA GLN A 16 -55.56 -29.51 -46.82
C GLN A 16 -54.95 -29.28 -45.46
N ASP A 17 -54.65 -30.32 -44.70
CA ASP A 17 -53.95 -30.28 -43.44
C ASP A 17 -52.54 -30.77 -43.63
N PHE A 18 -51.55 -29.90 -43.27
CA PHE A 18 -50.14 -30.25 -43.24
C PHE A 18 -49.68 -30.41 -41.81
N GLN A 19 -49.12 -31.56 -41.47
CA GLN A 19 -48.57 -31.87 -40.15
C GLN A 19 -47.12 -32.32 -40.32
N GLY A 20 -46.25 -31.79 -39.50
CA GLY A 20 -44.80 -32.09 -39.54
C GLY A 20 -44.17 -32.15 -38.16
N VAL A 21 -43.19 -32.99 -38.01
CA VAL A 21 -42.32 -33.06 -36.83
C VAL A 21 -40.98 -32.44 -37.16
N THR A 22 -40.56 -31.46 -36.44
CA THR A 22 -39.23 -30.83 -36.58
C THR A 22 -38.30 -31.35 -35.50
N PHE A 23 -37.14 -31.82 -35.96
CA PHE A 23 -36.04 -32.23 -35.10
C PHE A 23 -34.85 -31.34 -35.39
N GLY A 24 -34.35 -30.65 -34.37
CA GLY A 24 -33.18 -29.76 -34.49
C GLY A 24 -32.08 -30.14 -33.51
N ILE A 25 -30.84 -30.17 -33.98
CA ILE A 25 -29.63 -30.36 -33.16
C ILE A 25 -28.80 -29.10 -33.33
N SER A 26 -28.56 -28.36 -32.23
CA SER A 26 -27.64 -27.24 -32.20
C SER A 26 -26.34 -27.66 -31.51
N ILE A 27 -25.25 -27.73 -32.27
CA ILE A 27 -23.93 -28.09 -31.76
C ILE A 27 -23.10 -26.80 -31.72
N PRO A 28 -22.75 -26.25 -30.53
CA PRO A 28 -21.93 -25.05 -30.42
C PRO A 28 -20.45 -25.41 -30.67
N LEU A 29 -20.02 -25.44 -31.91
CA LEU A 29 -18.66 -25.88 -32.30
C LEU A 29 -17.56 -24.87 -31.91
N TRP A 30 -17.90 -23.60 -31.76
CA TRP A 30 -16.91 -22.52 -31.51
C TRP A 30 -17.15 -21.72 -30.24
N GLU A 31 -18.26 -21.88 -29.58
CA GLU A 31 -18.68 -21.04 -28.40
C GLU A 31 -17.72 -21.16 -27.21
N ASN A 32 -17.07 -22.31 -27.04
CA ASN A 32 -16.20 -22.59 -25.89
C ASN A 32 -14.70 -22.34 -26.15
N LYS A 33 -14.24 -22.19 -27.39
CA LYS A 33 -12.81 -22.07 -27.71
C LYS A 33 -12.20 -20.80 -27.13
N ASN A 34 -12.90 -19.69 -27.22
CA ASN A 34 -12.43 -18.40 -26.66
C ASN A 34 -12.63 -18.32 -25.17
N ARG A 35 -13.65 -18.93 -24.57
CA ARG A 35 -13.89 -18.98 -23.12
C ARG A 35 -12.79 -19.72 -22.38
N ILE A 36 -12.30 -20.84 -22.89
CA ILE A 36 -11.16 -21.58 -22.31
C ILE A 36 -9.88 -20.75 -22.40
N LYS A 37 -9.66 -20.07 -23.53
CA LYS A 37 -8.50 -19.20 -23.72
C LYS A 37 -8.53 -18.00 -22.78
N GLN A 38 -9.71 -17.38 -22.62
CA GLN A 38 -9.96 -16.30 -21.67
C GLN A 38 -9.72 -16.78 -20.23
N ALA A 39 -10.32 -17.88 -19.80
CA ALA A 39 -10.14 -18.43 -18.46
C ALA A 39 -8.67 -18.75 -18.12
N LYS A 40 -7.92 -19.28 -19.09
CA LYS A 40 -6.48 -19.50 -18.94
C LYS A 40 -5.69 -18.20 -18.82
N ALA A 41 -6.07 -17.17 -19.57
CA ALA A 41 -5.42 -15.85 -19.46
C ALA A 41 -5.73 -15.18 -18.12
N GLU A 42 -6.98 -15.26 -17.65
CA GLU A 42 -7.40 -14.76 -16.34
C GLU A 42 -6.69 -15.48 -15.19
N ALA A 43 -6.54 -16.80 -15.27
CA ALA A 43 -5.79 -17.58 -14.28
C ALA A 43 -4.32 -17.13 -14.20
N ARG A 44 -3.65 -16.97 -15.36
CA ARG A 44 -2.27 -16.47 -15.39
C ARG A 44 -2.15 -15.03 -14.87
N ALA A 45 -3.10 -14.16 -15.22
CA ALA A 45 -3.14 -12.80 -14.72
C ALA A 45 -3.29 -12.77 -13.20
N SER A 46 -4.19 -13.59 -12.63
CA SER A 46 -4.38 -13.72 -11.18
C SER A 46 -3.13 -14.24 -10.47
N GLU A 47 -2.43 -15.23 -11.05
CA GLU A 47 -1.17 -15.75 -10.52
C GLU A 47 -0.08 -14.65 -10.50
N SER A 48 0.09 -13.93 -11.61
CA SER A 48 1.04 -12.82 -11.70
C SER A 48 0.70 -11.68 -10.71
N MET A 49 -0.59 -11.37 -10.52
CA MET A 49 -1.04 -10.37 -9.54
C MET A 49 -0.74 -10.81 -8.09
N ALA A 50 -0.91 -12.09 -7.78
CA ALA A 50 -0.60 -12.63 -6.47
C ALA A 50 0.92 -12.56 -6.18
N GLU A 51 1.74 -12.85 -7.18
CA GLU A 51 3.20 -12.75 -7.07
C GLU A 51 3.67 -11.29 -6.92
N ASP A 52 3.12 -10.37 -7.70
CA ASP A 52 3.38 -8.93 -7.58
C ASP A 52 2.96 -8.39 -6.20
N ALA A 53 1.80 -8.78 -5.69
CA ALA A 53 1.33 -8.41 -4.36
C ALA A 53 2.30 -8.89 -3.26
N LYS A 54 2.83 -10.12 -3.39
CA LYS A 54 3.82 -10.68 -2.48
C LYS A 54 5.12 -9.86 -2.49
N VAL A 55 5.64 -9.55 -3.68
CA VAL A 55 6.86 -8.74 -3.83
C VAL A 55 6.66 -7.34 -3.25
N LYS A 56 5.53 -6.69 -3.53
CA LYS A 56 5.19 -5.37 -2.96
C LYS A 56 5.12 -5.40 -1.44
N TYR A 57 4.53 -6.45 -0.86
CA TYR A 57 4.46 -6.63 0.58
C TYR A 57 5.85 -6.72 1.23
N TYR A 58 6.73 -7.56 0.68
CA TYR A 58 8.10 -7.69 1.19
C TYR A 58 8.91 -6.38 1.05
N ASN A 59 8.76 -5.69 -0.08
CA ASN A 59 9.44 -4.41 -0.30
C ASN A 59 8.95 -3.36 0.70
N ARG A 60 7.65 -3.31 0.98
CA ARG A 60 7.09 -2.39 1.98
C ARG A 60 7.64 -2.68 3.38
N LEU A 61 7.71 -3.94 3.80
CA LEU A 61 8.31 -4.32 5.08
C LEU A 61 9.77 -3.94 5.18
N ASN A 62 10.57 -4.19 4.15
CA ASN A 62 11.99 -3.83 4.12
C ASN A 62 12.18 -2.33 4.20
N ASN A 63 11.35 -1.56 3.49
CA ASN A 63 11.40 -0.10 3.52
C ASN A 63 11.05 0.43 4.92
N LEU A 64 9.97 -0.07 5.54
CA LEU A 64 9.59 0.29 6.91
C LEU A 64 10.70 -0.04 7.92
N PHE A 65 11.29 -1.22 7.81
CA PHE A 65 12.39 -1.61 8.69
C PHE A 65 13.61 -0.68 8.55
N SER A 66 13.94 -0.34 7.32
CA SER A 66 15.03 0.62 7.03
C SER A 66 14.71 2.01 7.57
N GLN A 67 13.47 2.47 7.41
CA GLN A 67 12.99 3.75 7.94
C GLN A 67 13.09 3.79 9.47
N VAL A 68 12.63 2.74 10.17
CA VAL A 68 12.74 2.64 11.63
C VAL A 68 14.19 2.75 12.07
N LYS A 69 15.12 2.05 11.42
CA LYS A 69 16.55 2.13 11.73
C LYS A 69 17.10 3.55 11.55
N GLN A 70 16.76 4.22 10.45
CA GLN A 70 17.21 5.58 10.18
C GLN A 70 16.66 6.56 11.23
N LEU A 71 15.37 6.46 11.56
CA LEU A 71 14.74 7.30 12.58
C LEU A 71 15.36 7.08 13.95
N GLN A 72 15.67 5.83 14.34
CA GLN A 72 16.39 5.55 15.60
C GLN A 72 17.76 6.21 15.67
N VAL A 73 18.51 6.20 14.56
CA VAL A 73 19.81 6.88 14.48
C VAL A 73 19.63 8.39 14.60
N SER A 74 18.61 8.95 13.92
CA SER A 74 18.34 10.40 13.98
C SER A 74 17.90 10.85 15.37
N VAL A 75 17.02 10.09 16.05
CA VAL A 75 16.61 10.38 17.44
C VAL A 75 17.82 10.42 18.37
N ARG A 76 18.70 9.42 18.30
CA ARG A 76 19.93 9.41 19.10
C ARG A 76 20.82 10.59 18.78
N GLY A 77 20.98 10.94 17.51
CA GLY A 77 21.80 12.08 17.09
C GLY A 77 21.29 13.41 17.66
N TYR A 78 19.97 13.65 17.63
CA TYR A 78 19.38 14.85 18.22
C TYR A 78 19.45 14.84 19.76
N ASP A 79 19.20 13.71 20.40
CA ASP A 79 19.30 13.55 21.85
C ASP A 79 20.73 13.81 22.34
N ASP A 80 21.73 13.23 21.66
CA ASP A 80 23.14 13.45 21.96
C ASP A 80 23.54 14.91 21.71
N ALA A 81 23.06 15.54 20.64
CA ALA A 81 23.32 16.95 20.37
C ALA A 81 22.73 17.86 21.46
N LEU A 82 21.50 17.58 21.90
CA LEU A 82 20.88 18.33 23.00
C LEU A 82 21.64 18.12 24.32
N LYS A 83 22.00 16.90 24.67
CA LYS A 83 22.76 16.60 25.90
C LYS A 83 24.14 17.25 25.95
N ASN A 84 24.83 17.25 24.80
CA ASN A 84 26.16 17.83 24.70
C ASN A 84 26.14 19.35 24.64
N ASN A 85 25.08 19.96 24.09
CA ASN A 85 24.92 21.40 23.95
C ASN A 85 23.98 22.03 25.01
N ALA A 86 23.28 21.21 25.80
CA ALA A 86 22.38 21.66 26.85
C ALA A 86 23.18 22.17 28.09
N ASN A 87 24.05 23.15 27.84
CA ASN A 87 24.68 23.90 28.88
C ASN A 87 23.90 25.19 29.13
N ASP A 88 22.56 25.08 29.34
CA ASP A 88 21.71 26.22 29.69
C ASP A 88 22.31 27.01 30.85
N GLU A 89 22.91 26.32 31.84
CA GLU A 89 23.57 26.93 32.96
C GLU A 89 24.83 27.70 32.53
N LEU A 90 25.65 27.14 31.61
CA LEU A 90 26.83 27.82 31.09
C LEU A 90 26.47 28.97 30.18
N LEU A 91 25.46 28.82 29.35
CA LEU A 91 24.96 29.89 28.48
C LEU A 91 24.40 31.06 29.30
N ASN A 92 23.57 30.78 30.31
CA ASN A 92 23.04 31.76 31.23
C ASN A 92 24.18 32.45 32.04
N LYS A 93 25.18 31.67 32.46
CA LYS A 93 26.34 32.20 33.18
C LYS A 93 27.19 33.09 32.28
N ALA A 94 27.50 32.68 31.06
CA ALA A 94 28.26 33.48 30.11
C ALA A 94 27.54 34.79 29.77
N TYR A 95 26.22 34.75 29.59
CA TYR A 95 25.42 35.97 29.41
C TYR A 95 25.41 36.86 30.64
N SER A 96 25.24 36.32 31.85
CA SER A 96 25.24 37.09 33.10
C SER A 96 26.57 37.74 33.40
N LEU A 97 27.68 37.14 32.98
CA LEU A 97 29.03 37.68 33.09
C LEU A 97 29.38 38.65 31.96
N GLY A 98 28.51 38.84 30.98
CA GLY A 98 28.76 39.72 29.84
C GLY A 98 29.77 39.16 28.83
N GLU A 99 30.05 37.85 28.89
CA GLU A 99 30.98 37.16 27.97
C GLU A 99 30.37 36.97 26.58
N ILE A 100 29.04 36.92 26.49
CA ILE A 100 28.28 36.83 25.24
C ILE A 100 27.24 37.96 25.16
N SER A 101 26.92 38.37 23.93
CA SER A 101 25.88 39.36 23.73
C SER A 101 24.45 38.73 23.88
N LEU A 102 23.46 39.61 24.13
CA LEU A 102 22.05 39.16 24.14
C LEU A 102 21.67 38.49 22.81
N MET A 103 22.20 38.98 21.69
CA MET A 103 21.90 38.40 20.35
C MET A 103 22.45 36.98 20.23
N ASP A 104 23.70 36.78 20.69
CA ASP A 104 24.31 35.43 20.66
C ASP A 104 23.56 34.47 21.59
N TYR A 105 23.17 34.94 22.78
CA TYR A 105 22.35 34.15 23.71
C TYR A 105 21.02 33.73 23.08
N LEU A 106 20.29 34.66 22.45
CA LEU A 106 19.00 34.38 21.82
C LEU A 106 19.17 33.43 20.62
N LEU A 107 20.24 33.57 19.85
CA LEU A 107 20.54 32.69 18.71
C LEU A 107 20.81 31.26 19.17
N GLU A 108 21.58 31.05 20.21
CA GLU A 108 21.84 29.72 20.78
C GLU A 108 20.57 29.07 21.33
N MET A 109 19.72 29.86 22.01
CA MET A 109 18.42 29.40 22.49
C MET A 109 17.49 29.02 21.33
N GLU A 110 17.51 29.76 20.22
CA GLU A 110 16.74 29.41 19.01
C GLU A 110 17.21 28.07 18.44
N TYR A 111 18.52 27.84 18.31
CA TYR A 111 19.07 26.56 17.84
C TYR A 111 18.71 25.41 18.77
N TYR A 112 18.72 25.64 20.09
CA TYR A 112 18.29 24.64 21.05
C TYR A 112 16.83 24.24 20.83
N PHE A 113 15.91 25.20 20.73
CA PHE A 113 14.48 24.90 20.50
C PHE A 113 14.21 24.26 19.15
N ILE A 114 14.87 24.70 18.08
CA ILE A 114 14.75 24.07 16.77
C ILE A 114 15.19 22.60 16.84
N THR A 115 16.29 22.32 17.53
CA THR A 115 16.80 20.95 17.68
C THR A 115 15.85 20.09 18.51
N TYR A 116 15.31 20.66 19.60
CA TYR A 116 14.32 20.00 20.44
C TYR A 116 13.03 19.66 19.68
N ASP A 117 12.51 20.60 18.90
CA ASP A 117 11.35 20.35 18.03
C ASP A 117 11.62 19.25 17.01
N LYS A 118 12.83 19.21 16.44
CA LYS A 118 13.24 18.15 15.53
C LYS A 118 13.32 16.78 16.20
N LEU A 119 13.80 16.74 17.45
CA LEU A 119 13.78 15.51 18.25
C LEU A 119 12.35 14.99 18.41
N LEU A 120 11.44 15.84 18.91
CA LEU A 120 10.03 15.44 19.13
C LEU A 120 9.32 14.98 17.85
N GLN A 121 9.56 15.68 16.74
CA GLN A 121 9.02 15.28 15.44
C GLN A 121 9.56 13.91 15.00
N THR A 122 10.86 13.69 15.18
CA THR A 122 11.52 12.43 14.77
C THR A 122 11.10 11.25 15.66
N GLU A 123 10.92 11.49 16.97
CA GLU A 123 10.36 10.50 17.91
C GLU A 123 8.94 10.11 17.52
N ARG A 124 8.08 11.09 17.25
CA ARG A 124 6.72 10.81 16.76
C ARG A 124 6.75 9.95 15.49
N ASP A 125 7.59 10.31 14.52
CA ASP A 125 7.68 9.60 13.26
C ASP A 125 8.24 8.18 13.46
N LEU A 126 9.15 7.99 14.41
CA LEU A 126 9.64 6.68 14.83
C LEU A 126 8.52 5.81 15.42
N GLU A 127 7.73 6.37 16.34
CA GLU A 127 6.61 5.63 16.95
C GLU A 127 5.54 5.25 15.93
N LEU A 128 5.24 6.13 14.97
CA LEU A 128 4.33 5.84 13.87
C LEU A 128 4.86 4.71 12.98
N ALA A 129 6.15 4.74 12.62
CA ALA A 129 6.76 3.70 11.81
C ALA A 129 6.82 2.35 12.55
N LEU A 130 7.08 2.36 13.86
CA LEU A 130 7.03 1.16 14.70
C LEU A 130 5.61 0.60 14.82
N ALA A 131 4.61 1.46 15.00
CA ALA A 131 3.21 1.06 15.04
C ALA A 131 2.78 0.41 13.71
N GLU A 132 3.17 0.99 12.57
CA GLU A 132 2.90 0.41 11.26
C GLU A 132 3.61 -0.94 11.09
N LEU A 133 4.88 -1.06 11.48
CA LEU A 133 5.64 -2.31 11.40
C LEU A 133 5.02 -3.42 12.27
N THR A 134 4.51 -3.07 13.46
CA THR A 134 3.87 -4.03 14.37
C THR A 134 2.47 -4.44 13.92
N ALA A 135 1.74 -3.58 13.21
CA ALA A 135 0.43 -3.88 12.63
C ALA A 135 0.49 -5.04 11.61
N PHE A 136 1.63 -5.27 10.97
CA PHE A 136 1.85 -6.42 10.07
C PHE A 136 2.10 -7.75 10.82
N ARG A 137 2.17 -7.73 12.14
CA ARG A 137 2.44 -8.91 12.97
C ARG A 137 1.16 -9.62 13.44
N LEU A 138 0.00 -9.01 13.22
CA LEU A 138 -1.32 -9.57 13.50
C LEU A 138 -1.89 -10.26 12.26
#